data_e84660284e501dc731505492983b2f4b
#
_entry.id   e84660284e501dc731505492983b2f4b
#
_cell.length_a   1.000
_cell.length_b   1.000
_cell.length_c   1.000
_cell.angle_alpha   90.00
_cell.angle_beta   90.00
_cell.angle_gamma   90.00
#
_symmetry.space_group_name_H-M   'P 1'
#
loop_
_entity.id
_entity.type
_entity.pdbx_description
1 polymer ?
#
loop_
_entity_poly.entity_id
_entity_poly.type
_entity_poly.pdbx_seq_one_letter_code
_entity_poly.pdbx_strand_id
1 'polypeptide(L)'
;MNSFSIKKNLLIASVLFVSSSIYAEFFILECSKVEDWTDKRDIVYSLQIGTGSKQVIQVFKKSQLKMQLKETISHYEIGQYTDASETDLIPLLKVNKESLVVDYSNNREVEGLIFCRKT
;
A
#
# COMPACT_ATOMS: atom_id res chain seq x y z
N MET A 1 1.35 -47.71 8.34
CA MET A 1 0.25 -46.92 8.84
C MET A 1 0.68 -45.59 9.44
N ASN A 2 1.70 -45.64 10.19
CA ASN A 2 2.16 -44.40 10.82
C ASN A 2 2.66 -43.37 9.84
N SER A 3 3.16 -43.82 8.70
CA SER A 3 3.60 -42.90 7.67
C SER A 3 2.46 -42.04 7.17
N PHE A 4 1.27 -42.53 7.26
CA PHE A 4 0.10 -41.80 6.84
C PHE A 4 -0.14 -40.55 7.72
N SER A 5 -0.02 -40.71 9.03
CA SER A 5 -0.14 -39.58 9.95
C SER A 5 0.93 -38.56 9.72
N ILE A 6 2.13 -38.99 9.49
CA ILE A 6 3.25 -38.13 9.26
C ILE A 6 3.01 -37.27 8.01
N LYS A 7 2.48 -37.89 6.97
CA LYS A 7 2.17 -37.18 5.75
C LYS A 7 1.14 -36.07 5.99
N LYS A 8 0.15 -36.34 6.79
CA LYS A 8 -0.85 -35.34 7.13
C LYS A 8 -0.24 -34.13 7.81
N ASN A 9 0.63 -34.37 8.74
CA ASN A 9 1.26 -33.27 9.46
C ASN A 9 2.11 -32.43 8.55
N LEU A 10 2.83 -33.05 7.65
CA LEU A 10 3.62 -32.30 6.68
C LEU A 10 2.76 -31.44 5.77
N LEU A 11 1.64 -31.97 5.33
CA LEU A 11 0.73 -31.20 4.50
C LEU A 11 0.20 -29.98 5.22
N ILE A 12 -0.20 -30.12 6.46
CA ILE A 12 -0.70 -29.01 7.26
C ILE A 12 0.37 -27.93 7.40
N ALA A 13 1.57 -28.32 7.70
CA ALA A 13 2.66 -27.36 7.84
C ALA A 13 2.92 -26.61 6.53
N SER A 14 2.90 -27.33 5.41
CA SER A 14 3.10 -26.70 4.11
C SER A 14 2.01 -25.69 3.78
N VAL A 15 0.78 -26.04 4.06
CA VAL A 15 -0.34 -25.14 3.79
C VAL A 15 -0.22 -23.87 4.62
N LEU A 16 0.11 -23.98 5.87
CA LEU A 16 0.28 -22.80 6.71
C LEU A 16 1.39 -21.90 6.21
N PHE A 17 2.49 -22.48 5.81
CA PHE A 17 3.60 -21.74 5.30
C PHE A 17 3.26 -21.00 4.01
N VAL A 18 2.62 -21.67 3.09
CA VAL A 18 2.21 -21.08 1.83
C VAL A 18 1.21 -19.95 2.07
N SER A 19 0.27 -20.16 2.97
CA SER A 19 -0.71 -19.11 3.29
C SER A 19 -0.05 -17.83 3.76
N SER A 20 0.99 -17.92 4.56
CA SER A 20 1.67 -16.73 5.03
C SER A 20 2.48 -16.04 3.94
N SER A 21 2.91 -16.75 2.91
CA SER A 21 3.76 -16.18 1.87
C SER A 21 3.00 -15.51 0.75
N ILE A 22 1.70 -15.79 0.58
CA ILE A 22 0.92 -15.27 -0.53
C ILE A 22 -0.06 -14.18 -0.12
N TYR A 23 0.19 -13.53 1.00
CA TYR A 23 -0.66 -12.45 1.45
C TYR A 23 -0.42 -11.20 0.63
N ALA A 24 -1.04 -11.18 -0.55
CA ALA A 24 -1.11 -9.99 -1.35
C ALA A 24 -2.41 -9.29 -1.00
N GLU A 25 -2.32 -8.03 -0.66
CA GLU A 25 -3.48 -7.24 -0.33
C GLU A 25 -3.82 -6.27 -1.46
N PHE A 26 -5.09 -6.05 -1.63
CA PHE A 26 -5.57 -4.91 -2.41
C PHE A 26 -6.53 -4.14 -1.51
N PHE A 27 -6.28 -2.85 -1.36
CA PHE A 27 -7.15 -2.02 -0.55
C PHE A 27 -7.14 -0.59 -1.08
N ILE A 28 -8.14 0.16 -0.66
CA ILE A 28 -8.31 1.54 -1.10
C ILE A 28 -8.24 2.45 0.12
N LEU A 29 -7.44 3.50 0.01
CA LEU A 29 -7.39 4.57 0.99
C LEU A 29 -8.08 5.79 0.40
N GLU A 30 -8.97 6.39 1.17
CA GLU A 30 -9.56 7.69 0.85
C GLU A 30 -8.83 8.75 1.68
N CYS A 31 -8.39 9.81 1.04
CA CYS A 31 -7.48 10.77 1.66
C CYS A 31 -8.04 12.19 1.61
N SER A 32 -7.85 12.91 2.70
CA SER A 32 -8.38 14.25 2.88
C SER A 32 -7.36 15.15 3.59
N LYS A 33 -7.47 16.45 3.39
CA LYS A 33 -6.71 17.43 4.15
C LYS A 33 -7.28 17.65 5.55
N VAL A 34 -8.50 17.17 5.78
CA VAL A 34 -9.20 17.33 7.06
C VAL A 34 -9.01 16.03 7.85
N GLU A 35 -8.48 16.12 9.05
CA GLU A 35 -8.14 14.93 9.83
C GLU A 35 -9.35 14.05 10.14
N ASP A 36 -10.41 14.63 10.65
CA ASP A 36 -11.59 13.89 11.06
C ASP A 36 -12.74 14.06 10.08
N TRP A 37 -12.44 14.01 8.80
CA TRP A 37 -13.45 14.25 7.78
C TRP A 37 -14.56 13.19 7.85
N THR A 38 -15.79 13.66 7.64
CA THR A 38 -16.96 12.82 7.55
C THR A 38 -17.68 12.96 6.21
N ASP A 39 -17.40 14.04 5.51
CA ASP A 39 -18.01 14.35 4.23
C ASP A 39 -17.12 13.87 3.10
N LYS A 40 -17.66 13.05 2.22
CA LYS A 40 -16.89 12.53 1.08
C LYS A 40 -16.43 13.61 0.13
N ARG A 41 -17.03 14.80 0.18
CA ARG A 41 -16.55 15.93 -0.60
C ARG A 41 -15.20 16.44 -0.14
N ASP A 42 -14.79 16.10 1.07
CA ASP A 42 -13.47 16.46 1.59
C ASP A 42 -12.36 15.57 1.07
N ILE A 43 -12.70 14.47 0.40
CA ILE A 43 -11.70 13.58 -0.18
C ILE A 43 -11.02 14.26 -1.35
N VAL A 44 -9.70 14.42 -1.26
CA VAL A 44 -8.91 15.05 -2.32
C VAL A 44 -8.43 14.04 -3.36
N TYR A 45 -8.17 12.82 -2.93
CA TYR A 45 -7.87 11.70 -3.82
C TYR A 45 -8.02 10.38 -3.07
N SER A 46 -8.02 9.30 -3.81
CA SER A 46 -7.92 7.96 -3.22
C SER A 46 -6.68 7.25 -3.77
N LEU A 47 -6.20 6.27 -3.01
CA LEU A 47 -5.07 5.44 -3.40
C LEU A 47 -5.53 4.00 -3.46
N GLN A 48 -5.46 3.40 -4.65
CA GLN A 48 -5.74 1.99 -4.83
C GLN A 48 -4.39 1.27 -4.76
N ILE A 49 -4.18 0.56 -3.68
CA ILE A 49 -2.87 -0.04 -3.39
C ILE A 49 -2.94 -1.55 -3.55
N GLY A 50 -2.10 -2.07 -4.43
CA GLY A 50 -1.93 -3.51 -4.60
C GLY A 50 -0.54 -3.91 -4.14
N THR A 51 -0.44 -4.65 -3.05
CA THR A 51 0.86 -5.04 -2.53
C THR A 51 1.49 -6.17 -3.33
N GLY A 52 0.68 -7.06 -3.87
CA GLY A 52 1.19 -8.15 -4.71
C GLY A 52 1.70 -7.66 -6.06
N SER A 53 0.97 -6.78 -6.69
CA SER A 53 1.37 -6.20 -7.98
C SER A 53 2.39 -5.08 -7.82
N LYS A 54 2.58 -4.57 -6.61
CA LYS A 54 3.45 -3.44 -6.31
C LYS A 54 3.08 -2.21 -7.11
N GLN A 55 1.79 -1.96 -7.23
CA GLN A 55 1.26 -0.83 -7.97
C GLN A 55 0.29 -0.04 -7.13
N VAL A 56 0.24 1.25 -7.42
CA VAL A 56 -0.70 2.17 -6.80
C VAL A 56 -1.32 3.03 -7.88
N ILE A 57 -2.62 3.20 -7.80
CA ILE A 57 -3.32 4.15 -8.66
C ILE A 57 -3.85 5.26 -7.77
N GLN A 58 -3.39 6.46 -8.00
CA GLN A 58 -3.89 7.65 -7.31
C GLN A 58 -5.03 8.23 -8.14
N VAL A 59 -6.21 8.27 -7.56
CA VAL A 59 -7.42 8.66 -8.27
C VAL A 59 -7.87 10.02 -7.81
N PHE A 60 -7.89 10.96 -8.72
CA PHE A 60 -8.41 12.31 -8.53
C PHE A 60 -9.81 12.39 -9.14
N LYS A 61 -10.48 13.51 -8.98
CA LYS A 61 -11.84 13.68 -9.53
C LYS A 61 -11.93 13.46 -11.03
N LYS A 62 -10.92 13.92 -11.79
CA LYS A 62 -10.97 13.88 -13.25
C LYS A 62 -9.78 13.18 -13.89
N SER A 63 -8.92 12.59 -13.10
CA SER A 63 -7.72 11.95 -13.62
C SER A 63 -7.24 10.89 -12.66
N GLN A 64 -6.33 10.05 -13.13
CA GLN A 64 -5.66 9.10 -12.27
C GLN A 64 -4.21 8.96 -12.68
N LEU A 65 -3.38 8.61 -11.74
CA LEU A 65 -1.95 8.46 -11.95
C LEU A 65 -1.51 7.10 -11.44
N LYS A 66 -0.90 6.33 -12.31
CA LYS A 66 -0.38 5.02 -11.97
C LYS A 66 1.06 5.15 -11.48
N MET A 67 1.34 4.56 -10.34
CA MET A 67 2.66 4.62 -9.70
C MET A 67 3.09 3.24 -9.21
N GLN A 68 4.33 3.15 -8.78
CA GLN A 68 4.91 1.93 -8.24
C GLN A 68 4.91 1.98 -6.72
N LEU A 69 4.89 0.82 -6.11
CA LEU A 69 4.89 0.66 -4.67
C LEU A 69 6.16 -0.02 -4.21
N LYS A 70 6.79 0.58 -3.21
CA LYS A 70 7.84 -0.08 -2.43
C LYS A 70 7.40 -0.10 -0.98
N GLU A 71 7.24 -1.29 -0.45
CA GLU A 71 6.76 -1.44 0.92
C GLU A 71 7.93 -1.60 1.87
N THR A 72 7.94 -0.79 2.92
CA THR A 72 8.87 -0.94 4.03
C THR A 72 8.10 -1.39 5.27
N ILE A 73 8.81 -1.61 6.38
CA ILE A 73 8.16 -2.02 7.62
C ILE A 73 7.15 -0.98 8.09
N SER A 74 7.47 0.29 7.92
CA SER A 74 6.68 1.39 8.48
C SER A 74 5.85 2.15 7.46
N HIS A 75 6.17 2.06 6.18
CA HIS A 75 5.57 2.92 5.16
C HIS A 75 5.25 2.19 3.88
N TYR A 76 4.27 2.74 3.14
CA TYR A 76 4.11 2.50 1.72
C TYR A 76 4.79 3.65 1.00
N GLU A 77 5.87 3.37 0.28
CA GLU A 77 6.54 4.37 -0.55
C GLU A 77 6.01 4.27 -1.97
N ILE A 78 5.48 5.36 -2.46
CA ILE A 78 4.76 5.38 -3.73
C ILE A 78 5.45 6.39 -4.65
N GLY A 79 5.83 5.95 -5.83
CA GLY A 79 6.53 6.81 -6.75
C GLY A 79 6.86 6.12 -8.05
N GLN A 80 7.98 6.51 -8.65
CA GLN A 80 8.43 5.97 -9.92
C GLN A 80 9.84 5.44 -9.77
N TYR A 81 10.14 4.34 -10.45
CA TYR A 81 11.50 3.83 -10.52
C TYR A 81 12.32 4.66 -11.49
N THR A 82 13.61 4.81 -11.17
CA THR A 82 14.51 5.61 -12.00
C THR A 82 14.98 4.88 -13.24
N ASP A 83 14.92 3.53 -13.20
CA ASP A 83 15.43 2.72 -14.30
C ASP A 83 14.60 1.44 -14.47
N ALA A 84 14.90 0.71 -15.53
CA ALA A 84 14.19 -0.52 -15.85
C ALA A 84 14.49 -1.66 -14.88
N SER A 85 15.54 -1.57 -14.10
CA SER A 85 15.88 -2.61 -13.13
C SER A 85 15.00 -2.56 -11.89
N GLU A 86 14.24 -1.48 -11.72
CA GLU A 86 13.31 -1.30 -10.60
C GLU A 86 13.99 -1.41 -9.24
N THR A 87 15.21 -0.92 -9.15
CA THR A 87 15.97 -0.97 -7.90
C THR A 87 15.87 0.30 -7.09
N ASP A 88 15.65 1.43 -7.74
CA ASP A 88 15.68 2.73 -7.11
C ASP A 88 14.37 3.47 -7.35
N LEU A 89 13.52 3.46 -6.34
CA LEU A 89 12.26 4.19 -6.39
C LEU A 89 12.47 5.63 -5.96
N ILE A 90 12.03 6.57 -6.77
CA ILE A 90 11.91 7.95 -6.33
C ILE A 90 10.54 8.10 -5.70
N PRO A 91 10.45 8.20 -4.36
CA PRO A 91 9.15 8.28 -3.72
C PRO A 91 8.57 9.68 -3.90
N LEU A 92 7.32 9.72 -4.30
CA LEU A 92 6.54 10.95 -4.36
C LEU A 92 5.65 11.11 -3.14
N LEU A 93 5.16 9.98 -2.62
CA LEU A 93 4.33 9.92 -1.42
C LEU A 93 4.87 8.84 -0.51
N LYS A 94 4.78 9.07 0.79
CA LYS A 94 5.00 8.03 1.79
C LYS A 94 3.80 7.98 2.71
N VAL A 95 3.17 6.83 2.81
CA VAL A 95 2.02 6.63 3.69
C VAL A 95 2.48 5.83 4.89
N ASN A 96 2.32 6.38 6.07
CA ASN A 96 2.62 5.66 7.30
C ASN A 96 1.61 4.54 7.49
N LYS A 97 2.09 3.32 7.68
CA LYS A 97 1.21 2.14 7.79
C LYS A 97 0.32 2.16 9.01
N GLU A 98 0.77 2.78 10.08
CA GLU A 98 0.03 2.83 11.32
C GLU A 98 -0.97 3.97 11.35
N SER A 99 -0.50 5.18 11.08
CA SER A 99 -1.34 6.38 11.15
C SER A 99 -2.12 6.66 9.88
N LEU A 100 -1.69 6.11 8.74
CA LEU A 100 -2.22 6.39 7.41
C LEU A 100 -2.11 7.85 7.01
N VAL A 101 -1.17 8.56 7.62
CA VAL A 101 -0.86 9.94 7.25
C VAL A 101 0.13 9.91 6.09
N VAL A 102 -0.11 10.78 5.11
CA VAL A 102 0.73 10.89 3.93
C VAL A 102 1.77 11.97 4.14
N ASP A 103 3.00 11.61 3.85
CA ASP A 103 4.12 12.52 3.84
C ASP A 103 4.65 12.61 2.41
N TYR A 104 4.90 13.84 1.96
CA TYR A 104 5.46 14.06 0.62
C TYR A 104 6.97 14.22 0.73
N SER A 105 7.67 13.36 0.03
CA SER A 105 9.11 13.19 0.25
C SER A 105 10.01 14.28 -0.32
N ASN A 106 9.50 15.24 -1.04
CA ASN A 106 10.35 16.23 -1.71
C ASN A 106 10.33 17.62 -1.08
N ASN A 107 10.14 17.71 0.22
CA ASN A 107 10.08 19.01 0.90
C ASN A 107 9.25 20.05 0.14
N ARG A 108 8.35 19.56 -0.65
CA ARG A 108 7.41 20.47 -1.25
C ARG A 108 6.62 21.01 -0.09
N GLU A 109 6.48 22.29 -0.11
CA GLU A 109 5.59 22.96 0.81
C GLU A 109 4.18 22.44 0.56
N VAL A 110 3.94 21.23 0.98
CA VAL A 110 2.59 20.74 1.05
C VAL A 110 2.01 21.41 2.26
N GLU A 111 1.12 22.32 2.01
CA GLU A 111 0.42 22.97 3.08
C GLU A 111 -0.42 21.97 3.84
N GLY A 112 0.12 21.47 4.94
CA GLY A 112 -0.59 20.56 5.81
C GLY A 112 -0.39 19.09 5.47
N LEU A 113 -0.94 18.25 6.32
CA LEU A 113 -0.88 16.81 6.20
C LEU A 113 -2.09 16.29 5.42
N ILE A 114 -1.92 15.11 4.86
CA ILE A 114 -3.03 14.38 4.24
C ILE A 114 -3.32 13.17 5.12
N PHE A 115 -4.58 12.97 5.42
CA PHE A 115 -5.05 11.91 6.32
C PHE A 115 -5.87 10.91 5.54
N CYS A 116 -5.50 9.64 5.58
CA CYS A 116 -6.17 8.60 4.82
C CYS A 116 -6.90 7.62 5.73
N ARG A 117 -7.91 6.95 5.17
CA ARG A 117 -8.64 5.87 5.83
C ARG A 117 -8.83 4.74 4.85
N LYS A 118 -8.77 3.52 5.34
CA LYS A 118 -9.20 2.36 4.55
C LYS A 118 -10.71 2.39 4.37
N THR A 119 -11.13 2.14 3.16
CA THR A 119 -12.55 2.02 2.86
C THR A 119 -13.05 0.62 3.14
#